data_4ea7fc3da66c8632b3398356e0659b5d
#
_entry.id   4ea7fc3da66c8632b3398356e0659b5d
#
_cell.length_a   1.000
_cell.length_b   1.000
_cell.length_c   1.000
_cell.angle_alpha   90.00
_cell.angle_beta   90.00
_cell.angle_gamma   90.00
#
_symmetry.space_group_name_H-M   'P 1'
#
loop_
_entity.id
_entity.type
_entity.pdbx_description
1 polymer ?
#
loop_
_entity_poly.entity_id
_entity_poly.type
_entity_poly.pdbx_seq_one_letter_code
_entity_poly.pdbx_strand_id
1 'polypeptide(L)'
;MILPVLFLGVLIVFGMVIRPKIWGQPPFPLEIVFLLAAVFAIAEFMLLGFQWNDIQNAFIQKLAKGFPAILILFAIGIIIGTWIISGTIPMLIYYGIRLINPAYIYLLAFLIPIIFSMLTGTSWGSIGTIGVVIIGVAGVIEANLGITAGAIVGGAFFGDKLSPLSDTTNIAAMATEVDLYDHIRSMMYTTMPSAILASGIYFILGFTHPPTGSELDTSQIAPTLEAIAAMFNFNIFLLVPAIIVLIGSIRKMATLPTLLISSLSACLLAGIFQPYSLGDIMTTIHRGFDSEMAYWVVEIPGNIKVLFTRGGLYELNEAIIFSIMVFVFIGTIDLVDAMPKIVDRVFTFIKSKASLIVSSLFATAFTNAITSNQSATSFIIGDAFGKRYDKSAVSRKVLSRSIEDYGTMFESLIPWHATTIFLTATLGISYGEYWHWQFISLINLVMAPTLAILGKGCFYKEE
;
A
#
# COMPACT_ATOMS: atom_id res chain seq x y z
N MET A 1 27.03 -6.12 14.44
CA MET A 1 26.39 -5.34 13.36
C MET A 1 25.24 -6.08 12.64
N ILE A 2 25.31 -7.39 12.45
CA ILE A 2 24.20 -8.19 11.86
C ILE A 2 23.23 -8.69 12.94
N LEU A 3 23.68 -8.72 14.18
CA LEU A 3 22.95 -9.32 15.31
C LEU A 3 21.55 -8.70 15.55
N PRO A 4 21.34 -7.38 15.45
CA PRO A 4 20.00 -6.80 15.58
C PRO A 4 19.02 -7.27 14.49
N VAL A 5 19.51 -7.44 13.25
CA VAL A 5 18.70 -7.94 12.13
C VAL A 5 18.33 -9.41 12.34
N LEU A 6 19.28 -10.21 12.83
CA LEU A 6 19.02 -11.62 13.19
C LEU A 6 18.04 -11.71 14.36
N PHE A 7 18.19 -10.85 15.37
CA PHE A 7 17.29 -10.81 16.52
C PHE A 7 15.85 -10.44 16.09
N LEU A 8 15.68 -9.43 15.23
CA LEU A 8 14.39 -9.13 14.63
C LEU A 8 13.81 -10.35 13.89
N GLY A 9 14.62 -11.03 13.07
CA GLY A 9 14.21 -12.24 12.36
C GLY A 9 13.73 -13.34 13.30
N VAL A 10 14.44 -13.56 14.42
CA VAL A 10 14.03 -14.52 15.46
C VAL A 10 12.71 -14.11 16.10
N LEU A 11 12.54 -12.84 16.46
CA LEU A 11 11.28 -12.34 17.05
C LEU A 11 10.10 -12.50 16.09
N ILE A 12 10.31 -12.24 14.79
CA ILE A 12 9.27 -12.42 13.75
C ILE A 12 8.91 -13.90 13.62
N VAL A 13 9.89 -14.78 13.44
CA VAL A 13 9.63 -16.22 13.29
C VAL A 13 8.95 -16.77 14.54
N PHE A 14 9.43 -16.42 15.72
CA PHE A 14 8.85 -16.87 16.97
C PHE A 14 7.45 -16.29 17.17
N GLY A 15 7.30 -14.95 17.08
CA GLY A 15 6.05 -14.24 17.39
C GLY A 15 4.95 -14.44 16.37
N MET A 16 5.30 -14.53 15.08
CA MET A 16 4.34 -14.55 13.98
C MET A 16 4.11 -15.95 13.40
N VAL A 17 5.04 -16.89 13.58
CA VAL A 17 4.94 -18.24 13.00
C VAL A 17 4.81 -19.30 14.09
N ILE A 18 5.79 -19.40 14.98
CA ILE A 18 5.83 -20.47 15.98
C ILE A 18 4.67 -20.35 16.95
N ARG A 19 4.48 -19.17 17.52
CA ARG A 19 3.45 -18.91 18.52
C ARG A 19 2.02 -19.18 18.01
N PRO A 20 1.58 -18.70 16.83
CA PRO A 20 0.24 -18.98 16.32
C PRO A 20 0.08 -20.41 15.80
N LYS A 21 1.05 -20.93 15.02
CA LYS A 21 0.89 -22.21 14.34
C LYS A 21 1.19 -23.43 15.23
N ILE A 22 2.10 -23.28 16.19
CA ILE A 22 2.54 -24.41 17.04
C ILE A 22 1.87 -24.36 18.42
N TRP A 23 1.74 -23.14 19.00
CA TRP A 23 1.18 -23.00 20.35
C TRP A 23 -0.28 -22.57 20.37
N GLY A 24 -0.89 -22.23 19.21
CA GLY A 24 -2.29 -21.78 19.13
C GLY A 24 -2.57 -20.46 19.86
N GLN A 25 -1.52 -19.67 20.11
CA GLN A 25 -1.62 -18.37 20.80
C GLN A 25 -1.66 -17.23 19.81
N PRO A 26 -2.26 -16.07 20.11
CA PRO A 26 -2.26 -14.93 19.21
C PRO A 26 -0.83 -14.48 18.88
N PRO A 27 -0.58 -13.96 17.65
CA PRO A 27 0.73 -13.44 17.27
C PRO A 27 1.13 -12.26 18.16
N PHE A 28 2.43 -11.97 18.25
CA PHE A 28 2.88 -10.75 18.90
C PHE A 28 2.46 -9.52 18.09
N PRO A 29 2.02 -8.43 18.74
CA PRO A 29 1.87 -7.15 18.05
C PRO A 29 3.20 -6.73 17.41
N LEU A 30 3.16 -6.35 16.14
CA LEU A 30 4.38 -6.00 15.39
C LEU A 30 5.08 -4.78 15.97
N GLU A 31 4.35 -3.85 16.55
CA GLU A 31 4.88 -2.68 17.26
C GLU A 31 5.84 -3.10 18.38
N ILE A 32 5.44 -4.11 19.14
CA ILE A 32 6.27 -4.65 20.24
C ILE A 32 7.48 -5.40 19.71
N VAL A 33 7.32 -6.15 18.60
CA VAL A 33 8.44 -6.84 17.94
C VAL A 33 9.52 -5.83 17.51
N PHE A 34 9.12 -4.75 16.86
CA PHE A 34 10.06 -3.71 16.42
C PHE A 34 10.62 -2.88 17.58
N LEU A 35 9.81 -2.59 18.61
CA LEU A 35 10.29 -1.93 19.82
C LEU A 35 11.39 -2.75 20.50
N LEU A 36 11.17 -4.06 20.71
CA LEU A 36 12.16 -4.93 21.31
C LEU A 36 13.43 -5.05 20.45
N ALA A 37 13.27 -5.13 19.13
CA ALA A 37 14.40 -5.15 18.21
C ALA A 37 15.19 -3.82 18.25
N ALA A 38 14.52 -2.67 18.35
CA ALA A 38 15.15 -1.37 18.50
C ALA A 38 15.90 -1.25 19.82
N VAL A 39 15.28 -1.66 20.94
CA VAL A 39 15.94 -1.66 22.26
C VAL A 39 17.18 -2.56 22.25
N PHE A 40 17.09 -3.74 21.63
CA PHE A 40 18.24 -4.65 21.49
C PHE A 40 19.36 -4.01 20.65
N ALA A 41 19.02 -3.39 19.51
CA ALA A 41 20.00 -2.73 18.64
C ALA A 41 20.70 -1.57 19.35
N ILE A 42 19.95 -0.75 20.08
CA ILE A 42 20.47 0.37 20.88
C ILE A 42 21.43 -0.16 21.94
N ALA A 43 21.02 -1.20 22.69
CA ALA A 43 21.84 -1.79 23.74
C ALA A 43 23.15 -2.38 23.16
N GLU A 44 23.10 -3.13 22.05
CA GLU A 44 24.28 -3.66 21.38
C GLU A 44 25.22 -2.55 20.95
N PHE A 45 24.72 -1.49 20.33
CA PHE A 45 25.57 -0.39 19.84
C PHE A 45 26.20 0.42 20.98
N MET A 46 25.49 0.62 22.08
CA MET A 46 26.07 1.23 23.29
C MET A 46 27.20 0.33 23.87
N LEU A 47 27.02 -0.99 23.88
CA LEU A 47 28.05 -1.94 24.31
C LEU A 47 29.26 -1.95 23.36
N LEU A 48 29.05 -1.67 22.07
CA LEU A 48 30.12 -1.53 21.07
C LEU A 48 30.83 -0.16 21.13
N GLY A 49 30.43 0.73 22.03
CA GLY A 49 31.09 2.02 22.28
C GLY A 49 30.49 3.21 21.54
N PHE A 50 29.37 3.05 20.83
CA PHE A 50 28.64 4.18 20.25
C PHE A 50 27.99 5.01 21.37
N GLN A 51 28.03 6.33 21.21
CA GLN A 51 27.39 7.22 22.18
C GLN A 51 25.88 7.32 21.92
N TRP A 52 25.14 7.52 23.00
CA TRP A 52 23.68 7.70 22.90
C TRP A 52 23.27 8.78 21.90
N ASN A 53 23.99 9.90 21.87
CA ASN A 53 23.69 11.01 20.95
C ASN A 53 23.83 10.60 19.48
N ASP A 54 24.77 9.72 19.12
CA ASP A 54 24.95 9.25 17.75
C ASP A 54 23.79 8.36 17.34
N ILE A 55 23.39 7.44 18.21
CA ILE A 55 22.26 6.53 18.01
C ILE A 55 20.95 7.32 17.89
N GLN A 56 20.74 8.28 18.81
CA GLN A 56 19.57 9.14 18.81
C GLN A 56 19.46 9.97 17.52
N ASN A 57 20.57 10.58 17.09
CA ASN A 57 20.59 11.35 15.86
C ASN A 57 20.29 10.49 14.62
N ALA A 58 20.79 9.25 14.58
CA ALA A 58 20.55 8.34 13.46
C ALA A 58 19.05 8.01 13.31
N PHE A 59 18.38 7.60 14.40
CA PHE A 59 16.95 7.32 14.29
C PHE A 59 16.09 8.57 14.12
N ILE A 60 16.47 9.74 14.68
CA ILE A 60 15.77 11.00 14.42
C ILE A 60 15.87 11.39 12.94
N GLN A 61 17.04 11.25 12.31
CA GLN A 61 17.19 11.49 10.87
C GLN A 61 16.32 10.53 10.03
N LYS A 62 16.20 9.26 10.45
CA LYS A 62 15.32 8.29 9.77
C LYS A 62 13.85 8.67 9.92
N LEU A 63 13.44 9.03 11.13
CA LEU A 63 12.09 9.53 11.40
C LEU A 63 11.78 10.78 10.56
N ALA A 64 12.70 11.74 10.48
CA ALA A 64 12.53 12.94 9.67
C ALA A 64 12.30 12.61 8.18
N LYS A 65 13.01 11.62 7.63
CA LYS A 65 12.80 11.14 6.26
C LYS A 65 11.46 10.41 6.08
N GLY A 66 10.98 9.70 7.10
CA GLY A 66 9.69 8.99 7.10
C GLY A 66 8.48 9.87 7.47
N PHE A 67 8.73 11.06 8.06
CA PHE A 67 7.66 11.93 8.57
C PHE A 67 6.61 12.35 7.53
N PRO A 68 6.96 12.63 6.26
CA PRO A 68 5.95 12.89 5.23
C PRO A 68 4.94 11.75 5.05
N ALA A 69 5.37 10.48 5.14
CA ALA A 69 4.47 9.33 5.07
C ALA A 69 3.52 9.27 6.29
N ILE A 70 4.01 9.59 7.49
CA ILE A 70 3.20 9.69 8.71
C ILE A 70 2.13 10.79 8.55
N LEU A 71 2.50 11.96 7.99
CA LEU A 71 1.53 13.03 7.75
C LEU A 71 0.46 12.62 6.72
N ILE A 72 0.80 11.82 5.73
CA ILE A 72 -0.17 11.26 4.77
C ILE A 72 -1.14 10.32 5.48
N LEU A 73 -0.69 9.49 6.43
CA LEU A 73 -1.59 8.64 7.23
C LEU A 73 -2.62 9.48 7.99
N PHE A 74 -2.21 10.56 8.66
CA PHE A 74 -3.15 11.49 9.30
C PHE A 74 -4.15 12.09 8.31
N ALA A 75 -3.67 12.55 7.16
CA ALA A 75 -4.53 13.15 6.14
C ALA A 75 -5.54 12.14 5.57
N ILE A 76 -5.17 10.85 5.43
CA ILE A 76 -6.08 9.80 4.95
C ILE A 76 -7.16 9.49 5.99
N GLY A 77 -6.82 9.42 7.27
CA GLY A 77 -7.83 9.29 8.31
C GLY A 77 -8.85 10.42 8.27
N ILE A 78 -8.38 11.66 8.14
CA ILE A 78 -9.25 12.86 8.01
C ILE A 78 -10.09 12.79 6.73
N ILE A 79 -9.50 12.41 5.57
CA ILE A 79 -10.23 12.36 4.29
C ILE A 79 -11.34 11.32 4.32
N ILE A 80 -11.11 10.14 4.91
CA ILE A 80 -12.14 9.11 5.06
C ILE A 80 -13.35 9.69 5.82
N GLY A 81 -13.15 10.24 6.99
CA GLY A 81 -14.22 10.81 7.79
C GLY A 81 -14.95 11.96 7.07
N THR A 82 -14.20 12.92 6.52
CA THR A 82 -14.80 14.08 5.84
C THR A 82 -15.53 13.73 4.55
N TRP A 83 -15.05 12.73 3.80
CA TRP A 83 -15.76 12.24 2.62
C TRP A 83 -17.00 11.42 2.99
N ILE A 84 -17.05 10.81 4.16
CA ILE A 84 -18.28 10.18 4.66
C ILE A 84 -19.29 11.25 5.03
N ILE A 85 -18.97 12.17 5.94
CA ILE A 85 -19.93 13.16 6.42
C ILE A 85 -20.44 14.09 5.32
N SER A 86 -19.60 14.37 4.29
CA SER A 86 -20.03 15.14 3.12
C SER A 86 -20.98 14.37 2.21
N GLY A 87 -21.06 13.05 2.34
CA GLY A 87 -21.83 12.18 1.44
C GLY A 87 -21.06 11.75 0.19
N THR A 88 -19.79 12.13 0.03
CA THR A 88 -18.95 11.76 -1.14
C THR A 88 -18.79 10.24 -1.24
N ILE A 89 -18.23 9.59 -0.19
CA ILE A 89 -18.11 8.12 -0.14
C ILE A 89 -19.48 7.43 -0.20
N PRO A 90 -20.48 7.82 0.62
CA PRO A 90 -21.81 7.22 0.56
C PRO A 90 -22.46 7.28 -0.82
N MET A 91 -22.35 8.42 -1.52
CA MET A 91 -22.88 8.60 -2.87
C MET A 91 -22.18 7.67 -3.87
N LEU A 92 -20.84 7.59 -3.80
CA LEU A 92 -20.07 6.70 -4.70
C LEU A 92 -20.41 5.22 -4.45
N ILE A 93 -20.59 4.81 -3.19
CA ILE A 93 -21.03 3.47 -2.84
C ILE A 93 -22.46 3.21 -3.35
N TYR A 94 -23.38 4.10 -3.09
CA TYR A 94 -24.79 4.00 -3.50
C TYR A 94 -24.94 3.80 -5.00
N TYR A 95 -24.29 4.63 -5.81
CA TYR A 95 -24.31 4.48 -7.26
C TYR A 95 -23.42 3.34 -7.75
N GLY A 96 -22.32 3.05 -7.09
CA GLY A 96 -21.45 1.92 -7.40
C GLY A 96 -22.20 0.59 -7.32
N ILE A 97 -22.97 0.36 -6.26
CA ILE A 97 -23.79 -0.86 -6.11
C ILE A 97 -24.83 -0.99 -7.24
N ARG A 98 -25.43 0.12 -7.68
CA ARG A 98 -26.42 0.12 -8.75
C ARG A 98 -25.85 -0.10 -10.14
N LEU A 99 -24.58 0.29 -10.36
CA LEU A 99 -23.92 0.24 -11.66
C LEU A 99 -23.08 -1.02 -11.86
N ILE A 100 -22.55 -1.59 -10.79
CA ILE A 100 -21.62 -2.73 -10.84
C ILE A 100 -22.44 -4.02 -10.78
N ASN A 101 -22.24 -4.88 -11.79
CA ASN A 101 -22.73 -6.26 -11.68
C ASN A 101 -21.84 -7.00 -10.66
N PRO A 102 -22.41 -7.56 -9.58
CA PRO A 102 -21.66 -8.24 -8.52
C PRO A 102 -20.69 -9.32 -9.00
N ALA A 103 -21.03 -10.05 -10.07
CA ALA A 103 -20.16 -11.08 -10.64
C ALA A 103 -18.80 -10.57 -11.11
N TYR A 104 -18.67 -9.27 -11.38
CA TYR A 104 -17.41 -8.67 -11.85
C TYR A 104 -16.70 -7.85 -10.77
N ILE A 105 -17.15 -7.90 -9.51
CA ILE A 105 -16.61 -7.02 -8.46
C ILE A 105 -15.09 -7.16 -8.29
N TYR A 106 -14.55 -8.39 -8.28
CA TYR A 106 -13.10 -8.59 -8.09
C TYR A 106 -12.28 -8.13 -9.30
N LEU A 107 -12.80 -8.35 -10.51
CA LEU A 107 -12.16 -7.83 -11.72
C LEU A 107 -12.17 -6.30 -11.75
N LEU A 108 -13.30 -5.68 -11.41
CA LEU A 108 -13.42 -4.22 -11.36
C LEU A 108 -12.59 -3.63 -10.21
N ALA A 109 -12.51 -4.32 -9.07
CA ALA A 109 -11.63 -3.96 -7.96
C ALA A 109 -10.14 -3.99 -8.35
N PHE A 110 -9.77 -4.73 -9.39
CA PHE A 110 -8.43 -4.70 -9.96
C PHE A 110 -8.27 -3.61 -11.04
N LEU A 111 -9.20 -3.54 -12.00
CA LEU A 111 -9.08 -2.66 -13.17
C LEU A 111 -9.27 -1.16 -12.85
N ILE A 112 -10.21 -0.82 -11.97
CA ILE A 112 -10.49 0.58 -11.63
C ILE A 112 -9.28 1.24 -10.94
N PRO A 113 -8.64 0.63 -9.92
CA PRO A 113 -7.41 1.17 -9.34
C PRO A 113 -6.24 1.24 -10.33
N ILE A 114 -6.14 0.34 -11.32
CA ILE A 114 -5.14 0.45 -12.39
C ILE A 114 -5.28 1.80 -13.09
N ILE A 115 -6.46 2.09 -13.60
CA ILE A 115 -6.73 3.33 -14.35
C ILE A 115 -6.46 4.54 -13.46
N PHE A 116 -6.99 4.52 -12.23
CA PHE A 116 -6.86 5.64 -11.30
C PHE A 116 -5.39 5.88 -10.93
N SER A 117 -4.64 4.83 -10.61
CA SER A 117 -3.24 4.91 -10.23
C SER A 117 -2.32 5.29 -11.39
N MET A 118 -2.59 4.83 -12.61
CA MET A 118 -1.87 5.29 -13.82
C MET A 118 -2.04 6.79 -14.04
N LEU A 119 -3.23 7.33 -13.81
CA LEU A 119 -3.51 8.75 -13.98
C LEU A 119 -2.93 9.61 -12.85
N THR A 120 -2.92 9.09 -11.63
CA THR A 120 -2.48 9.82 -10.44
C THR A 120 -1.00 9.64 -10.12
N GLY A 121 -0.39 8.54 -10.57
CA GLY A 121 1.00 8.19 -10.28
C GLY A 121 1.25 7.84 -8.82
N THR A 122 0.24 7.29 -8.11
CA THR A 122 0.40 6.88 -6.72
C THR A 122 -0.53 5.73 -6.35
N SER A 123 0.06 4.64 -5.83
CA SER A 123 -0.69 3.52 -5.27
C SER A 123 -1.40 3.90 -3.97
N TRP A 124 -0.72 4.59 -3.07
CA TRP A 124 -1.28 5.01 -1.77
C TRP A 124 -2.48 5.96 -1.95
N GLY A 125 -2.35 6.97 -2.81
CA GLY A 125 -3.45 7.88 -3.12
C GLY A 125 -4.65 7.16 -3.72
N SER A 126 -4.42 6.22 -4.61
CA SER A 126 -5.47 5.42 -5.24
C SER A 126 -6.19 4.52 -4.25
N ILE A 127 -5.46 3.85 -3.37
CA ILE A 127 -6.03 2.97 -2.35
C ILE A 127 -6.80 3.78 -1.31
N GLY A 128 -6.23 4.91 -0.84
CA GLY A 128 -6.87 5.80 0.15
C GLY A 128 -8.11 6.53 -0.37
N THR A 129 -8.36 6.52 -1.66
CA THR A 129 -9.52 7.17 -2.29
C THR A 129 -10.44 6.16 -2.93
N ILE A 130 -10.20 5.77 -4.17
CA ILE A 130 -11.08 4.84 -4.89
C ILE A 130 -11.08 3.43 -4.27
N GLY A 131 -9.96 3.00 -3.66
CA GLY A 131 -9.88 1.72 -2.96
C GLY A 131 -10.87 1.62 -1.80
N VAL A 132 -11.00 2.69 -1.00
CA VAL A 132 -11.95 2.75 0.12
C VAL A 132 -13.41 2.68 -0.38
N VAL A 133 -13.70 3.28 -1.52
CA VAL A 133 -15.04 3.18 -2.14
C VAL A 133 -15.33 1.76 -2.58
N ILE A 134 -14.38 1.12 -3.29
CA ILE A 134 -14.56 -0.24 -3.82
C ILE A 134 -14.71 -1.27 -2.71
N ILE A 135 -13.90 -1.16 -1.64
CA ILE A 135 -14.04 -2.07 -0.48
C ILE A 135 -15.38 -1.87 0.23
N GLY A 136 -15.89 -0.63 0.26
CA GLY A 136 -17.22 -0.31 0.76
C GLY A 136 -18.33 -0.94 -0.07
N VAL A 137 -18.26 -0.85 -1.40
CA VAL A 137 -19.21 -1.54 -2.31
C VAL A 137 -19.19 -3.05 -2.06
N ALA A 138 -17.98 -3.64 -2.00
CA ALA A 138 -17.81 -5.07 -1.75
C ALA A 138 -18.40 -5.50 -0.41
N GLY A 139 -18.25 -4.69 0.64
CA GLY A 139 -18.85 -4.95 1.95
C GLY A 139 -20.37 -4.96 1.92
N VAL A 140 -20.99 -4.07 1.17
CA VAL A 140 -22.46 -4.00 1.06
C VAL A 140 -23.05 -5.17 0.27
N ILE A 141 -22.37 -5.60 -0.81
CA ILE A 141 -22.82 -6.77 -1.60
C ILE A 141 -22.34 -8.11 -1.03
N GLU A 142 -21.74 -8.08 0.17
CA GLU A 142 -21.21 -9.27 0.85
C GLU A 142 -20.20 -10.06 0.00
N ALA A 143 -19.38 -9.34 -0.76
CA ALA A 143 -18.26 -9.94 -1.48
C ALA A 143 -17.12 -10.29 -0.51
N ASN A 144 -16.25 -11.23 -0.90
CA ASN A 144 -15.07 -11.55 -0.11
C ASN A 144 -14.11 -10.35 -0.07
N LEU A 145 -13.99 -9.73 1.11
CA LEU A 145 -13.20 -8.51 1.30
C LEU A 145 -11.69 -8.76 1.11
N GLY A 146 -11.20 -9.95 1.46
CA GLY A 146 -9.79 -10.31 1.23
C GLY A 146 -9.43 -10.36 -0.26
N ILE A 147 -10.27 -11.00 -1.08
CA ILE A 147 -10.10 -11.02 -2.55
C ILE A 147 -10.17 -9.60 -3.10
N THR A 148 -11.18 -8.84 -2.66
CA THR A 148 -11.37 -7.44 -3.10
C THR A 148 -10.17 -6.57 -2.75
N ALA A 149 -9.67 -6.65 -1.50
CA ALA A 149 -8.50 -5.90 -1.06
C ALA A 149 -7.23 -6.31 -1.85
N GLY A 150 -6.99 -7.61 -2.05
CA GLY A 150 -5.89 -8.10 -2.89
C GLY A 150 -5.95 -7.57 -4.33
N ALA A 151 -7.15 -7.48 -4.91
CA ALA A 151 -7.38 -6.91 -6.23
C ALA A 151 -7.12 -5.40 -6.26
N ILE A 152 -7.66 -4.63 -5.31
CA ILE A 152 -7.45 -3.18 -5.18
C ILE A 152 -5.95 -2.88 -5.09
N VAL A 153 -5.26 -3.54 -4.17
CA VAL A 153 -3.83 -3.35 -3.93
C VAL A 153 -3.05 -3.68 -5.20
N GLY A 154 -3.27 -4.86 -5.78
CA GLY A 154 -2.60 -5.26 -7.01
C GLY A 154 -2.80 -4.30 -8.17
N GLY A 155 -4.03 -3.82 -8.37
CA GLY A 155 -4.36 -2.85 -9.41
C GLY A 155 -3.71 -1.50 -9.19
N ALA A 156 -3.72 -0.99 -7.96
CA ALA A 156 -3.09 0.28 -7.62
C ALA A 156 -1.56 0.23 -7.83
N PHE A 157 -0.91 -0.85 -7.45
CA PHE A 157 0.53 -1.04 -7.66
C PHE A 157 0.90 -1.22 -9.13
N PHE A 158 0.06 -1.90 -9.91
CA PHE A 158 0.25 -1.96 -11.36
C PHE A 158 0.25 -0.58 -12.00
N GLY A 159 -0.78 0.22 -11.68
CA GLY A 159 -0.94 1.55 -12.25
C GLY A 159 0.19 2.49 -11.85
N ASP A 160 0.57 2.49 -10.58
CA ASP A 160 1.70 3.25 -10.04
C ASP A 160 2.99 2.90 -10.78
N LYS A 161 3.35 1.62 -10.81
CA LYS A 161 4.56 1.11 -11.44
C LYS A 161 4.71 1.49 -12.92
N LEU A 162 3.64 1.54 -13.68
CA LEU A 162 3.67 1.89 -15.11
C LEU A 162 3.39 3.37 -15.40
N SER A 163 3.11 4.17 -14.38
CA SER A 163 2.85 5.60 -14.54
C SER A 163 4.17 6.38 -14.62
N PRO A 164 4.36 7.23 -15.64
CA PRO A 164 5.50 8.15 -15.67
C PRO A 164 5.40 9.25 -14.60
N LEU A 165 4.26 9.35 -13.92
CA LEU A 165 4.02 10.31 -12.83
C LEU A 165 4.44 9.74 -11.47
N SER A 166 4.68 8.43 -11.36
CA SER A 166 5.05 7.76 -10.11
C SER A 166 6.42 8.19 -9.62
N ASP A 167 6.52 8.44 -8.32
CA ASP A 167 7.77 8.77 -7.65
C ASP A 167 8.69 7.53 -7.57
N THR A 168 8.16 6.34 -7.25
CA THR A 168 8.96 5.11 -7.16
C THR A 168 9.57 4.74 -8.51
N THR A 169 8.79 4.82 -9.60
CA THR A 169 9.23 4.59 -10.97
C THR A 169 10.33 5.57 -11.38
N ASN A 170 10.15 6.86 -11.10
CA ASN A 170 11.15 7.88 -11.39
C ASN A 170 12.45 7.67 -10.58
N ILE A 171 12.33 7.33 -9.29
CA ILE A 171 13.49 7.07 -8.42
C ILE A 171 14.25 5.83 -8.87
N ALA A 172 13.57 4.74 -9.24
CA ALA A 172 14.21 3.52 -9.72
C ALA A 172 14.98 3.77 -11.04
N ALA A 173 14.40 4.54 -11.96
CA ALA A 173 15.05 4.95 -13.19
C ALA A 173 16.30 5.82 -12.91
N MET A 174 16.19 6.80 -12.03
CA MET A 174 17.28 7.69 -11.62
C MET A 174 18.39 6.93 -10.90
N ALA A 175 18.06 6.07 -9.94
CA ALA A 175 19.03 5.30 -9.16
C ALA A 175 19.85 4.32 -10.02
N THR A 176 19.36 3.96 -11.17
CA THR A 176 20.03 3.05 -12.13
C THR A 176 20.58 3.78 -13.36
N GLU A 177 20.42 5.11 -13.44
CA GLU A 177 20.85 5.95 -14.56
C GLU A 177 20.23 5.51 -15.90
N VAL A 178 18.92 5.23 -15.89
CA VAL A 178 18.13 4.76 -17.04
C VAL A 178 17.11 5.81 -17.43
N ASP A 179 16.86 5.99 -18.73
CA ASP A 179 15.75 6.80 -19.22
C ASP A 179 14.40 6.25 -18.69
N LEU A 180 13.52 7.15 -18.25
CA LEU A 180 12.25 6.79 -17.63
C LEU A 180 11.37 5.92 -18.54
N TYR A 181 11.29 6.25 -19.83
CA TYR A 181 10.44 5.51 -20.75
C TYR A 181 11.04 4.14 -21.12
N ASP A 182 12.37 4.04 -21.15
CA ASP A 182 13.08 2.76 -21.32
C ASP A 182 12.89 1.86 -20.10
N HIS A 183 12.87 2.46 -18.90
CA HIS A 183 12.53 1.77 -17.66
C HIS A 183 11.10 1.23 -17.72
N ILE A 184 10.10 2.08 -18.02
CA ILE A 184 8.69 1.68 -18.13
C ILE A 184 8.52 0.56 -19.18
N ARG A 185 9.13 0.70 -20.35
CA ARG A 185 9.11 -0.35 -21.40
C ARG A 185 9.71 -1.67 -20.90
N SER A 186 10.79 -1.62 -20.13
CA SER A 186 11.39 -2.82 -19.55
C SER A 186 10.44 -3.50 -18.56
N MET A 187 9.72 -2.73 -17.72
CA MET A 187 8.76 -3.26 -16.76
C MET A 187 7.57 -3.96 -17.41
N MET A 188 7.15 -3.56 -18.60
CA MET A 188 6.05 -4.21 -19.32
C MET A 188 6.28 -5.70 -19.57
N TYR A 189 7.53 -6.16 -19.67
CA TYR A 189 7.87 -7.58 -19.90
C TYR A 189 7.46 -8.50 -18.73
N THR A 190 7.53 -8.00 -17.50
CA THR A 190 7.15 -8.76 -16.30
C THR A 190 5.74 -8.42 -15.83
N THR A 191 5.40 -7.15 -15.84
CA THR A 191 4.18 -6.63 -15.23
C THR A 191 2.93 -6.89 -16.07
N MET A 192 3.02 -6.72 -17.40
CA MET A 192 1.87 -6.95 -18.30
C MET A 192 1.37 -8.40 -18.30
N PRO A 193 2.24 -9.42 -18.49
CA PRO A 193 1.80 -10.82 -18.43
C PRO A 193 1.21 -11.15 -17.04
N SER A 194 1.80 -10.63 -15.96
CA SER A 194 1.29 -10.82 -14.59
C SER A 194 -0.11 -10.22 -14.42
N ALA A 195 -0.34 -9.03 -14.97
CA ALA A 195 -1.64 -8.36 -14.89
C ALA A 195 -2.73 -9.08 -15.71
N ILE A 196 -2.39 -9.58 -16.90
CA ILE A 196 -3.33 -10.33 -17.74
C ILE A 196 -3.76 -11.62 -17.02
N LEU A 197 -2.80 -12.34 -16.43
CA LEU A 197 -3.11 -13.55 -15.65
C LEU A 197 -3.93 -13.22 -14.40
N ALA A 198 -3.55 -12.19 -13.66
CA ALA A 198 -4.31 -11.73 -12.49
C ALA A 198 -5.74 -11.32 -12.85
N SER A 199 -5.92 -10.59 -13.97
CA SER A 199 -7.26 -10.21 -14.47
C SER A 199 -8.13 -11.46 -14.77
N GLY A 200 -7.54 -12.47 -15.42
CA GLY A 200 -8.22 -13.74 -15.68
C GLY A 200 -8.64 -14.46 -14.39
N ILE A 201 -7.77 -14.48 -13.39
CA ILE A 201 -8.05 -15.08 -12.08
C ILE A 201 -9.17 -14.31 -11.38
N TYR A 202 -9.12 -12.97 -11.30
CA TYR A 202 -10.18 -12.17 -10.66
C TYR A 202 -11.51 -12.28 -11.41
N PHE A 203 -11.48 -12.41 -12.74
CA PHE A 203 -12.67 -12.69 -13.52
C PHE A 203 -13.31 -14.05 -13.11
N ILE A 204 -12.50 -15.11 -13.03
CA ILE A 204 -12.97 -16.45 -12.63
C ILE A 204 -13.49 -16.43 -11.18
N LEU A 205 -12.81 -15.73 -10.27
CA LEU A 205 -13.21 -15.64 -8.87
C LEU A 205 -14.58 -14.99 -8.69
N GLY A 206 -15.00 -14.09 -9.56
CA GLY A 206 -16.33 -13.51 -9.55
C GLY A 206 -17.45 -14.55 -9.71
N PHE A 207 -17.16 -15.68 -10.37
CA PHE A 207 -18.10 -16.77 -10.57
C PHE A 207 -17.92 -17.93 -9.57
N THR A 208 -16.71 -18.14 -9.06
CA THR A 208 -16.42 -19.24 -8.11
C THR A 208 -16.62 -18.82 -6.65
N HIS A 209 -16.52 -17.54 -6.37
CA HIS A 209 -16.76 -16.93 -5.05
C HIS A 209 -17.75 -15.76 -5.20
N PRO A 210 -18.96 -16.02 -5.74
CA PRO A 210 -19.90 -14.94 -5.98
C PRO A 210 -20.25 -14.25 -4.67
N PRO A 211 -20.46 -12.91 -4.70
CA PRO A 211 -21.02 -12.21 -3.56
C PRO A 211 -22.38 -12.84 -3.16
N THR A 212 -22.69 -12.89 -1.89
CA THR A 212 -23.93 -13.51 -1.38
C THR A 212 -25.18 -12.79 -1.92
N GLY A 213 -25.08 -11.48 -2.17
CA GLY A 213 -26.10 -10.67 -2.84
C GLY A 213 -26.13 -10.80 -4.36
N SER A 214 -25.50 -11.82 -4.98
CA SER A 214 -25.37 -11.95 -6.44
C SER A 214 -26.60 -12.53 -7.14
N GLU A 215 -27.46 -13.27 -6.45
CA GLU A 215 -28.83 -13.40 -6.89
C GLU A 215 -29.49 -12.06 -6.61
N LEU A 216 -29.82 -11.32 -7.65
CA LEU A 216 -30.43 -9.98 -7.63
C LEU A 216 -31.72 -9.93 -6.80
N ASP A 217 -31.66 -10.43 -5.58
CA ASP A 217 -32.68 -10.21 -4.59
C ASP A 217 -32.47 -8.78 -4.06
N THR A 218 -33.01 -7.83 -4.88
CA THR A 218 -33.07 -6.43 -4.53
C THR A 218 -33.65 -6.20 -3.13
N SER A 219 -34.33 -7.20 -2.57
CA SER A 219 -34.92 -7.17 -1.23
C SER A 219 -33.84 -7.09 -0.11
N GLN A 220 -32.67 -7.67 -0.28
CA GLN A 220 -31.59 -7.64 0.73
C GLN A 220 -30.74 -6.38 0.66
N ILE A 221 -30.53 -5.84 -0.55
CA ILE A 221 -29.74 -4.62 -0.76
C ILE A 221 -30.60 -3.35 -0.61
N ALA A 222 -31.90 -3.43 -0.88
CA ALA A 222 -32.80 -2.29 -0.79
C ALA A 222 -32.78 -1.59 0.58
N PRO A 223 -32.87 -2.28 1.73
CA PRO A 223 -32.81 -1.62 3.04
C PRO A 223 -31.50 -0.87 3.27
N THR A 224 -30.38 -1.40 2.78
CA THR A 224 -29.07 -0.77 2.87
C THR A 224 -29.02 0.51 2.02
N LEU A 225 -29.51 0.46 0.77
CA LEU A 225 -29.56 1.65 -0.10
C LEU A 225 -30.53 2.71 0.43
N GLU A 226 -31.67 2.30 0.98
CA GLU A 226 -32.64 3.21 1.61
C GLU A 226 -32.04 3.89 2.84
N ALA A 227 -31.32 3.16 3.71
CA ALA A 227 -30.64 3.73 4.85
C ALA A 227 -29.56 4.74 4.43
N ILE A 228 -28.75 4.43 3.42
CA ILE A 228 -27.75 5.36 2.89
C ILE A 228 -28.43 6.64 2.34
N ALA A 229 -29.50 6.48 1.58
CA ALA A 229 -30.25 7.62 1.02
C ALA A 229 -30.99 8.43 2.09
N ALA A 230 -31.36 7.83 3.23
CA ALA A 230 -31.96 8.53 4.36
C ALA A 230 -30.91 9.31 5.21
N MET A 231 -29.67 8.81 5.24
CA MET A 231 -28.59 9.46 6.00
C MET A 231 -27.97 10.64 5.25
N PHE A 232 -27.96 10.63 3.90
CA PHE A 232 -27.20 11.59 3.09
C PHE A 232 -28.02 12.15 1.93
N ASN A 233 -27.89 13.47 1.70
CA ASN A 233 -28.44 14.15 0.54
C ASN A 233 -27.43 14.08 -0.61
N PHE A 234 -27.78 13.43 -1.72
CA PHE A 234 -26.88 13.28 -2.87
C PHE A 234 -26.98 14.46 -3.84
N ASN A 235 -25.82 14.96 -4.25
CA ASN A 235 -25.69 16.04 -5.23
C ASN A 235 -24.39 15.85 -6.02
N ILE A 236 -24.39 16.25 -7.29
CA ILE A 236 -23.20 16.12 -8.17
C ILE A 236 -21.97 16.86 -7.62
N PHE A 237 -22.16 17.94 -6.87
CA PHE A 237 -21.06 18.69 -6.24
C PHE A 237 -20.30 17.86 -5.20
N LEU A 238 -20.85 16.77 -4.67
CA LEU A 238 -20.17 15.86 -3.75
C LEU A 238 -19.01 15.08 -4.42
N LEU A 239 -18.87 15.15 -5.75
CA LEU A 239 -17.71 14.64 -6.47
C LEU A 239 -16.50 15.60 -6.42
N VAL A 240 -16.69 16.87 -6.03
CA VAL A 240 -15.61 17.87 -6.01
C VAL A 240 -14.42 17.42 -5.16
N PRO A 241 -14.56 16.84 -3.95
CA PRO A 241 -13.42 16.35 -3.19
C PRO A 241 -12.61 15.29 -3.94
N ALA A 242 -13.28 14.33 -4.61
CA ALA A 242 -12.62 13.30 -5.40
C ALA A 242 -11.92 13.89 -6.64
N ILE A 243 -12.56 14.85 -7.31
CA ILE A 243 -11.99 15.56 -8.46
C ILE A 243 -10.75 16.37 -8.05
N ILE A 244 -10.73 16.99 -6.87
CA ILE A 244 -9.54 17.70 -6.33
C ILE A 244 -8.36 16.74 -6.21
N VAL A 245 -8.55 15.56 -5.63
CA VAL A 245 -7.48 14.55 -5.50
C VAL A 245 -7.00 14.12 -6.88
N LEU A 246 -7.90 13.81 -7.80
CA LEU A 246 -7.56 13.40 -9.16
C LEU A 246 -6.77 14.48 -9.91
N ILE A 247 -7.27 15.72 -9.92
CA ILE A 247 -6.60 16.84 -10.60
C ILE A 247 -5.26 17.15 -9.93
N GLY A 248 -5.20 17.16 -8.59
CA GLY A 248 -3.96 17.40 -7.85
C GLY A 248 -2.89 16.39 -8.20
N SER A 249 -3.25 15.12 -8.28
CA SER A 249 -2.34 14.04 -8.67
C SER A 249 -1.89 14.17 -10.13
N ILE A 250 -2.80 14.39 -11.08
CA ILE A 250 -2.45 14.59 -12.51
C ILE A 250 -1.53 15.80 -12.69
N ARG A 251 -1.72 16.85 -11.90
CA ARG A 251 -0.85 18.05 -11.91
C ARG A 251 0.42 17.91 -11.09
N LYS A 252 0.73 16.75 -10.53
CA LYS A 252 1.88 16.48 -9.65
C LYS A 252 1.97 17.43 -8.45
N MET A 253 0.84 17.84 -7.91
CA MET A 253 0.81 18.62 -6.67
C MET A 253 1.25 17.74 -5.48
N ALA A 254 1.82 18.36 -4.45
CA ALA A 254 2.19 17.63 -3.25
C ALA A 254 0.97 16.90 -2.65
N THR A 255 1.13 15.60 -2.32
CA THR A 255 0.04 14.72 -1.89
C THR A 255 -0.66 15.24 -0.64
N LEU A 256 0.11 15.58 0.40
CA LEU A 256 -0.47 16.04 1.67
C LEU A 256 -1.37 17.29 1.51
N PRO A 257 -0.92 18.41 0.90
CA PRO A 257 -1.79 19.56 0.65
C PRO A 257 -3.03 19.21 -0.17
N THR A 258 -2.89 18.35 -1.18
CA THR A 258 -4.02 17.94 -2.02
C THR A 258 -5.09 17.20 -1.22
N LEU A 259 -4.71 16.26 -0.35
CA LEU A 259 -5.63 15.54 0.53
C LEU A 259 -6.31 16.50 1.52
N LEU A 260 -5.56 17.43 2.12
CA LEU A 260 -6.11 18.42 3.05
C LEU A 260 -7.08 19.38 2.38
N ILE A 261 -6.79 19.87 1.16
CA ILE A 261 -7.70 20.72 0.39
C ILE A 261 -8.98 19.95 0.03
N SER A 262 -8.84 18.68 -0.35
CA SER A 262 -9.98 17.80 -0.60
C SER A 262 -10.85 17.62 0.65
N SER A 263 -10.24 17.35 1.80
CA SER A 263 -10.93 17.23 3.09
C SER A 263 -11.65 18.52 3.47
N LEU A 264 -11.01 19.67 3.30
CA LEU A 264 -11.62 20.97 3.56
C LEU A 264 -12.82 21.22 2.64
N SER A 265 -12.71 20.90 1.35
CA SER A 265 -13.84 21.02 0.42
C SER A 265 -14.99 20.10 0.82
N ALA A 266 -14.70 18.89 1.30
CA ALA A 266 -15.71 17.96 1.81
C ALA A 266 -16.43 18.52 3.05
N CYS A 267 -15.71 19.15 3.99
CA CYS A 267 -16.30 19.81 5.14
C CYS A 267 -17.24 20.94 4.75
N LEU A 268 -16.84 21.77 3.76
CA LEU A 268 -17.69 22.86 3.24
C LEU A 268 -18.97 22.30 2.61
N LEU A 269 -18.85 21.24 1.81
CA LEU A 269 -20.00 20.59 1.18
C LEU A 269 -20.90 19.89 2.20
N ALA A 270 -20.34 19.32 3.27
CA ALA A 270 -21.12 18.79 4.39
C ALA A 270 -21.98 19.88 5.02
N GLY A 271 -21.41 21.06 5.31
CA GLY A 271 -22.16 22.18 5.88
C GLY A 271 -23.21 22.79 4.96
N ILE A 272 -23.08 22.64 3.62
CA ILE A 272 -24.03 23.18 2.64
C ILE A 272 -25.14 22.18 2.30
N PHE A 273 -24.79 20.90 2.09
CA PHE A 273 -25.71 19.93 1.51
C PHE A 273 -26.21 18.87 2.50
N GLN A 274 -25.52 18.68 3.63
CA GLN A 274 -25.86 17.62 4.58
C GLN A 274 -26.59 18.19 5.82
N PRO A 275 -27.43 17.38 6.49
CA PRO A 275 -28.18 17.81 7.66
C PRO A 275 -27.35 17.79 8.96
N TYR A 276 -26.03 17.57 8.87
CA TYR A 276 -25.13 17.49 10.01
C TYR A 276 -24.74 18.88 10.52
N SER A 277 -24.59 19.00 11.85
CA SER A 277 -24.17 20.24 12.49
C SER A 277 -22.65 20.50 12.31
N LEU A 278 -22.25 21.76 12.55
CA LEU A 278 -20.81 22.09 12.58
C LEU A 278 -20.07 21.28 13.67
N GLY A 279 -20.75 20.97 14.79
CA GLY A 279 -20.21 20.11 15.84
C GLY A 279 -19.91 18.70 15.34
N ASP A 280 -20.82 18.13 14.54
CA ASP A 280 -20.63 16.80 13.95
C ASP A 280 -19.46 16.81 12.94
N ILE A 281 -19.32 17.87 12.14
CA ILE A 281 -18.18 18.02 11.22
C ILE A 281 -16.86 18.08 11.99
N MET A 282 -16.78 18.86 13.06
CA MET A 282 -15.57 18.94 13.90
C MET A 282 -15.26 17.63 14.60
N THR A 283 -16.29 16.93 15.10
CA THR A 283 -16.14 15.61 15.72
C THR A 283 -15.65 14.60 14.71
N THR A 284 -16.17 14.66 13.46
CA THR A 284 -15.73 13.78 12.37
C THR A 284 -14.26 13.99 12.00
N ILE A 285 -13.77 15.21 11.91
CA ILE A 285 -12.35 15.49 11.69
C ILE A 285 -11.50 14.90 12.80
N HIS A 286 -11.96 15.01 14.05
CA HIS A 286 -11.22 14.58 15.24
C HIS A 286 -11.28 13.06 15.43
N ARG A 287 -12.49 12.48 15.53
CA ARG A 287 -12.72 11.08 15.93
C ARG A 287 -13.28 10.18 14.83
N GLY A 288 -13.60 10.74 13.67
CA GLY A 288 -14.30 10.05 12.61
C GLY A 288 -15.80 10.31 12.59
N PHE A 289 -16.42 9.93 11.50
CA PHE A 289 -17.86 9.93 11.39
C PHE A 289 -18.43 8.79 12.21
N ASP A 290 -19.53 9.07 12.92
CA ASP A 290 -20.34 8.07 13.62
C ASP A 290 -21.72 8.05 13.00
N SER A 291 -22.19 6.86 12.60
CA SER A 291 -23.51 6.68 12.01
C SER A 291 -24.64 7.14 12.95
N GLU A 292 -24.42 7.18 14.27
CA GLU A 292 -25.37 7.70 15.26
C GLU A 292 -25.56 9.23 15.16
N MET A 293 -24.69 9.96 14.45
CA MET A 293 -24.92 11.37 14.13
C MET A 293 -26.16 11.57 13.24
N ALA A 294 -26.57 10.52 12.48
CA ALA A 294 -27.80 10.51 11.69
C ALA A 294 -29.03 10.14 12.54
N TYR A 295 -29.24 10.84 13.68
CA TYR A 295 -30.30 10.55 14.67
C TYR A 295 -31.73 10.62 14.12
N TRP A 296 -31.94 11.17 12.94
CA TRP A 296 -33.26 11.20 12.25
C TRP A 296 -33.56 9.88 11.53
N VAL A 297 -32.59 8.96 11.39
CA VAL A 297 -32.80 7.64 10.81
C VAL A 297 -33.09 6.66 11.94
N VAL A 298 -34.31 6.09 11.95
CA VAL A 298 -34.79 5.28 13.08
C VAL A 298 -34.02 3.97 13.21
N GLU A 299 -33.64 3.34 12.09
CA GLU A 299 -32.91 2.08 12.09
C GLU A 299 -31.82 2.11 11.02
N ILE A 300 -30.58 1.97 11.45
CA ILE A 300 -29.42 1.89 10.57
C ILE A 300 -28.92 0.44 10.59
N PRO A 301 -28.89 -0.24 9.42
CA PRO A 301 -28.39 -1.62 9.32
C PRO A 301 -26.96 -1.75 9.87
N GLY A 302 -26.67 -2.90 10.53
CA GLY A 302 -25.37 -3.11 11.18
C GLY A 302 -24.18 -3.03 10.23
N ASN A 303 -24.32 -3.50 9.00
CA ASN A 303 -23.31 -3.37 7.96
C ASN A 303 -22.98 -1.91 7.60
N ILE A 304 -24.01 -1.03 7.59
CA ILE A 304 -23.83 0.42 7.35
C ILE A 304 -23.16 1.09 8.55
N LYS A 305 -23.51 0.70 9.79
CA LYS A 305 -22.81 1.21 10.98
C LYS A 305 -21.31 0.90 10.91
N VAL A 306 -20.95 -0.34 10.63
CA VAL A 306 -19.53 -0.75 10.51
C VAL A 306 -18.84 -0.03 9.35
N LEU A 307 -19.53 0.15 8.22
CA LEU A 307 -18.96 0.76 7.02
C LEU A 307 -18.65 2.25 7.20
N PHE A 308 -19.53 3.00 7.86
CA PHE A 308 -19.41 4.46 7.95
C PHE A 308 -18.88 4.96 9.31
N THR A 309 -18.97 4.20 10.41
CA THR A 309 -18.39 4.63 11.69
C THR A 309 -16.87 4.47 11.65
N ARG A 310 -16.20 5.44 10.99
CA ARG A 310 -14.74 5.42 10.80
C ARG A 310 -14.20 6.77 10.33
N GLY A 311 -12.88 6.86 10.24
CA GLY A 311 -12.16 8.06 9.80
C GLY A 311 -11.68 8.93 10.95
N GLY A 312 -11.30 10.18 10.65
CA GLY A 312 -10.79 11.14 11.61
C GLY A 312 -9.30 11.02 11.91
N LEU A 313 -8.80 11.95 12.72
CA LEU A 313 -7.38 12.10 13.02
C LEU A 313 -6.75 10.85 13.65
N TYR A 314 -7.51 10.08 14.40
CA TYR A 314 -7.02 8.92 15.15
C TYR A 314 -7.22 7.58 14.44
N GLU A 315 -7.88 7.55 13.29
CA GLU A 315 -8.22 6.32 12.56
C GLU A 315 -7.01 5.41 12.31
N LEU A 316 -5.90 6.01 11.88
CA LEU A 316 -4.69 5.27 11.52
C LEU A 316 -3.61 5.32 12.61
N ASN A 317 -3.98 5.56 13.87
CA ASN A 317 -3.04 5.78 14.97
C ASN A 317 -2.14 4.56 15.22
N GLU A 318 -2.68 3.35 15.15
CA GLU A 318 -1.90 2.10 15.30
C GLU A 318 -0.83 2.01 14.20
N ALA A 319 -1.21 2.30 12.95
CA ALA A 319 -0.28 2.32 11.81
C ALA A 319 0.83 3.37 11.98
N ILE A 320 0.49 4.54 12.53
CA ILE A 320 1.44 5.62 12.81
C ILE A 320 2.44 5.21 13.89
N ILE A 321 1.96 4.66 15.02
CA ILE A 321 2.81 4.17 16.11
C ILE A 321 3.74 3.08 15.61
N PHE A 322 3.20 2.11 14.86
CA PHE A 322 4.00 1.05 14.28
C PHE A 322 5.08 1.61 13.34
N SER A 323 4.73 2.52 12.44
CA SER A 323 5.71 3.17 11.54
C SER A 323 6.85 3.84 12.32
N ILE A 324 6.54 4.52 13.42
CA ILE A 324 7.55 5.13 14.30
C ILE A 324 8.49 4.06 14.87
N MET A 325 7.98 2.93 15.38
CA MET A 325 8.81 1.85 15.93
C MET A 325 9.72 1.23 14.86
N VAL A 326 9.18 1.01 13.65
CA VAL A 326 9.96 0.55 12.50
C VAL A 326 11.09 1.54 12.18
N PHE A 327 10.80 2.83 12.09
CA PHE A 327 11.82 3.85 11.77
C PHE A 327 12.89 4.00 12.87
N VAL A 328 12.53 3.84 14.14
CA VAL A 328 13.51 3.82 15.24
C VAL A 328 14.48 2.65 15.08
N PHE A 329 13.98 1.43 14.82
CA PHE A 329 14.82 0.27 14.58
C PHE A 329 15.73 0.46 13.36
N ILE A 330 15.15 0.84 12.21
CA ILE A 330 15.90 1.00 10.96
C ILE A 330 16.94 2.13 11.10
N GLY A 331 16.56 3.26 11.68
CA GLY A 331 17.48 4.36 11.90
C GLY A 331 18.66 3.98 12.79
N THR A 332 18.43 3.14 13.80
CA THR A 332 19.51 2.62 14.64
C THR A 332 20.48 1.77 13.84
N ILE A 333 20.01 0.83 13.00
CA ILE A 333 20.90 -0.02 12.19
C ILE A 333 21.56 0.73 11.02
N ASP A 334 20.97 1.81 10.53
CA ASP A 334 21.56 2.69 9.50
C ASP A 334 22.83 3.39 10.00
N LEU A 335 23.00 3.59 11.32
CA LEU A 335 24.20 4.20 11.92
C LEU A 335 25.52 3.54 11.49
N VAL A 336 25.48 2.25 11.18
CA VAL A 336 26.65 1.45 10.80
C VAL A 336 26.69 1.08 9.32
N ASP A 337 25.84 1.65 8.49
CA ASP A 337 25.67 1.30 7.07
C ASP A 337 25.52 -0.21 6.87
N ALA A 338 24.70 -0.85 7.70
CA ALA A 338 24.58 -2.29 7.72
C ALA A 338 24.08 -2.84 6.39
N MET A 339 23.10 -2.19 5.76
CA MET A 339 22.44 -2.71 4.55
C MET A 339 23.38 -2.79 3.34
N PRO A 340 24.10 -1.72 2.93
CA PRO A 340 25.06 -1.81 1.83
C PRO A 340 26.10 -2.93 2.05
N LYS A 341 26.64 -3.05 3.28
CA LYS A 341 27.64 -4.06 3.62
C LYS A 341 27.09 -5.49 3.57
N ILE A 342 25.85 -5.69 4.00
CA ILE A 342 25.19 -7.01 3.94
C ILE A 342 24.94 -7.39 2.47
N VAL A 343 24.40 -6.47 1.67
CA VAL A 343 24.14 -6.70 0.24
C VAL A 343 25.42 -7.06 -0.49
N ASP A 344 26.50 -6.32 -0.27
CA ASP A 344 27.79 -6.60 -0.90
C ASP A 344 28.37 -7.96 -0.51
N ARG A 345 28.16 -8.41 0.71
CA ARG A 345 28.74 -9.67 1.21
C ARG A 345 27.89 -10.89 0.89
N VAL A 346 26.56 -10.75 0.95
CA VAL A 346 25.63 -11.88 0.75
C VAL A 346 25.43 -12.20 -0.73
N PHE A 347 25.36 -11.17 -1.59
CA PHE A 347 25.01 -11.33 -2.99
C PHE A 347 26.23 -11.32 -3.93
N THR A 348 27.34 -11.98 -3.51
CA THR A 348 28.58 -12.07 -4.29
C THR A 348 28.64 -13.27 -5.25
N PHE A 349 27.74 -14.24 -5.14
CA PHE A 349 27.77 -15.50 -5.89
C PHE A 349 27.22 -15.38 -7.33
N ILE A 350 27.77 -14.46 -8.12
CA ILE A 350 27.30 -14.20 -9.48
C ILE A 350 28.17 -14.94 -10.46
N LYS A 351 27.60 -15.98 -11.12
CA LYS A 351 28.31 -16.81 -12.11
C LYS A 351 27.81 -16.65 -13.54
N SER A 352 26.66 -16.05 -13.75
CA SER A 352 26.02 -15.87 -15.07
C SER A 352 25.16 -14.60 -15.12
N LYS A 353 24.81 -14.16 -16.34
CA LYS A 353 23.89 -13.01 -16.55
C LYS A 353 22.54 -13.24 -15.83
N ALA A 354 21.99 -14.46 -15.90
CA ALA A 354 20.75 -14.82 -15.21
C ALA A 354 20.90 -14.77 -13.68
N SER A 355 22.00 -15.32 -13.13
CA SER A 355 22.25 -15.28 -11.68
C SER A 355 22.46 -13.85 -11.18
N LEU A 356 23.01 -12.95 -11.98
CA LEU A 356 23.12 -11.53 -11.65
C LEU A 356 21.72 -10.88 -11.49
N ILE A 357 20.83 -11.11 -12.45
CA ILE A 357 19.46 -10.57 -12.43
C ILE A 357 18.70 -11.15 -11.23
N VAL A 358 18.74 -12.47 -11.04
CA VAL A 358 18.05 -13.12 -9.91
C VAL A 358 18.62 -12.63 -8.56
N SER A 359 19.94 -12.46 -8.45
CA SER A 359 20.56 -11.90 -7.23
C SER A 359 20.09 -10.48 -6.95
N SER A 360 19.94 -9.62 -7.98
CA SER A 360 19.44 -8.26 -7.79
C SER A 360 17.97 -8.24 -7.37
N LEU A 361 17.13 -9.15 -7.88
CA LEU A 361 15.74 -9.31 -7.44
C LEU A 361 15.68 -9.63 -5.92
N PHE A 362 16.36 -10.68 -5.49
CA PHE A 362 16.34 -11.06 -4.07
C PHE A 362 17.02 -10.04 -3.15
N ALA A 363 18.10 -9.39 -3.62
CA ALA A 363 18.74 -8.31 -2.88
C ALA A 363 17.77 -7.12 -2.69
N THR A 364 16.98 -6.81 -3.71
CA THR A 364 15.95 -5.77 -3.63
C THR A 364 14.89 -6.12 -2.60
N ALA A 365 14.30 -7.32 -2.67
CA ALA A 365 13.29 -7.76 -1.70
C ALA A 365 13.83 -7.74 -0.26
N PHE A 366 15.03 -8.26 -0.07
CA PHE A 366 15.68 -8.28 1.24
C PHE A 366 15.95 -6.87 1.77
N THR A 367 16.50 -5.98 0.93
CA THR A 367 16.77 -4.60 1.31
C THR A 367 15.48 -3.88 1.65
N ASN A 368 14.44 -4.02 0.81
CA ASN A 368 13.15 -3.38 1.03
C ASN A 368 12.45 -3.89 2.29
N ALA A 369 12.51 -5.19 2.56
CA ALA A 369 11.97 -5.78 3.79
C ALA A 369 12.62 -5.21 5.07
N ILE A 370 13.90 -4.84 5.01
CA ILE A 370 14.63 -4.30 6.15
C ILE A 370 14.52 -2.77 6.20
N THR A 371 14.64 -2.08 5.07
CA THR A 371 14.60 -0.60 5.05
C THR A 371 13.19 -0.05 5.18
N SER A 372 12.19 -0.84 4.84
CA SER A 372 10.77 -0.44 4.72
C SER A 372 10.63 0.87 3.90
N ASN A 373 11.48 1.02 2.87
CA ASN A 373 11.53 2.24 2.06
C ASN A 373 12.03 1.94 0.64
N GLN A 374 11.15 2.04 -0.34
CA GLN A 374 11.47 1.74 -1.74
C GLN A 374 12.53 2.69 -2.33
N SER A 375 12.47 3.97 -2.00
CA SER A 375 13.43 4.95 -2.51
C SER A 375 14.86 4.65 -2.03
N ALA A 376 15.03 4.38 -0.74
CA ALA A 376 16.32 3.98 -0.17
C ALA A 376 16.81 2.66 -0.79
N THR A 377 15.91 1.69 -0.95
CA THR A 377 16.21 0.41 -1.60
C THR A 377 16.70 0.60 -3.02
N SER A 378 16.06 1.48 -3.80
CA SER A 378 16.45 1.76 -5.19
C SER A 378 17.88 2.27 -5.29
N PHE A 379 18.29 3.22 -4.45
CA PHE A 379 19.66 3.74 -4.46
C PHE A 379 20.67 2.68 -3.99
N ILE A 380 20.40 1.95 -2.89
CA ILE A 380 21.30 0.90 -2.38
C ILE A 380 21.56 -0.17 -3.44
N ILE A 381 20.51 -0.65 -4.10
CA ILE A 381 20.60 -1.69 -5.11
C ILE A 381 21.19 -1.16 -6.41
N GLY A 382 20.82 0.07 -6.82
CA GLY A 382 21.40 0.75 -7.98
C GLY A 382 22.91 0.84 -7.88
N ASP A 383 23.44 1.32 -6.74
CA ASP A 383 24.88 1.43 -6.47
C ASP A 383 25.56 0.07 -6.39
N ALA A 384 25.00 -0.90 -5.67
CA ALA A 384 25.59 -2.22 -5.47
C ALA A 384 25.69 -3.02 -6.76
N PHE A 385 24.69 -2.93 -7.63
CA PHE A 385 24.59 -3.78 -8.83
C PHE A 385 24.92 -3.06 -10.14
N GLY A 386 24.82 -1.74 -10.24
CA GLY A 386 24.98 -0.99 -11.50
C GLY A 386 26.26 -1.35 -12.25
N LYS A 387 27.42 -1.24 -11.60
CA LYS A 387 28.72 -1.59 -12.20
C LYS A 387 28.82 -3.09 -12.56
N ARG A 388 28.14 -3.99 -11.84
CA ARG A 388 28.14 -5.42 -12.13
C ARG A 388 27.33 -5.73 -13.40
N TYR A 389 26.22 -5.01 -13.61
CA TYR A 389 25.41 -5.09 -14.82
C TYR A 389 26.21 -4.62 -16.06
N ASP A 390 26.92 -3.51 -15.95
CA ASP A 390 27.75 -3.00 -17.05
C ASP A 390 28.85 -3.99 -17.43
N LYS A 391 29.57 -4.56 -16.45
CA LYS A 391 30.62 -5.57 -16.66
C LYS A 391 30.08 -6.87 -17.27
N SER A 392 28.83 -7.21 -17.03
CA SER A 392 28.18 -8.44 -17.51
C SER A 392 27.44 -8.24 -18.82
N ALA A 393 27.57 -7.08 -19.47
CA ALA A 393 26.85 -6.71 -20.70
C ALA A 393 25.32 -6.91 -20.60
N VAL A 394 24.74 -6.66 -19.41
CA VAL A 394 23.29 -6.61 -19.17
C VAL A 394 22.86 -5.17 -19.07
N SER A 395 21.79 -4.79 -19.76
CA SER A 395 21.32 -3.40 -19.70
C SER A 395 20.82 -3.02 -18.30
N ARG A 396 21.19 -1.84 -17.80
CA ARG A 396 20.73 -1.31 -16.52
C ARG A 396 19.20 -1.16 -16.43
N LYS A 397 18.47 -1.08 -17.54
CA LYS A 397 17.00 -1.10 -17.55
C LYS A 397 16.41 -2.42 -17.03
N VAL A 398 17.18 -3.52 -17.03
CA VAL A 398 16.79 -4.76 -16.35
C VAL A 398 16.99 -4.64 -14.85
N LEU A 399 18.05 -3.94 -14.40
CA LEU A 399 18.26 -3.66 -12.98
C LEU A 399 17.14 -2.76 -12.44
N SER A 400 16.81 -1.67 -13.15
CA SER A 400 15.73 -0.78 -12.72
C SER A 400 14.38 -1.51 -12.64
N ARG A 401 14.10 -2.41 -13.60
CA ARG A 401 12.95 -3.30 -13.54
C ARG A 401 12.99 -4.24 -12.32
N SER A 402 14.14 -4.85 -12.03
CA SER A 402 14.31 -5.76 -10.89
C SER A 402 14.03 -5.06 -9.56
N ILE A 403 14.42 -3.79 -9.45
CA ILE A 403 14.15 -2.93 -8.29
C ILE A 403 12.65 -2.74 -8.10
N GLU A 404 11.89 -2.54 -9.17
CA GLU A 404 10.45 -2.39 -9.11
C GLU A 404 9.71 -3.72 -8.91
N ASP A 405 10.18 -4.80 -9.58
CA ASP A 405 9.55 -6.12 -9.50
C ASP A 405 9.60 -6.72 -8.10
N TYR A 406 10.72 -6.55 -7.38
CA TYR A 406 10.94 -7.11 -6.05
C TYR A 406 11.07 -6.05 -4.95
N GLY A 407 10.91 -4.78 -5.30
CA GLY A 407 10.73 -3.68 -4.37
C GLY A 407 9.25 -3.31 -4.30
N THR A 408 8.80 -2.41 -5.16
CA THR A 408 7.43 -1.86 -5.16
C THR A 408 6.34 -2.94 -5.17
N MET A 409 6.45 -3.96 -6.04
CA MET A 409 5.44 -5.03 -6.06
C MET A 409 5.49 -5.96 -4.85
N PHE A 410 6.61 -6.01 -4.13
CA PHE A 410 6.81 -6.91 -3.00
C PHE A 410 6.51 -6.25 -1.65
N GLU A 411 6.59 -4.92 -1.54
CA GLU A 411 6.43 -4.22 -0.25
C GLU A 411 5.07 -4.48 0.41
N SER A 412 4.00 -4.62 -0.36
CA SER A 412 2.67 -4.94 0.13
C SER A 412 2.48 -6.40 0.57
N LEU A 413 3.47 -7.25 0.31
CA LEU A 413 3.54 -8.63 0.78
C LEU A 413 4.40 -8.79 2.05
N ILE A 414 5.05 -7.73 2.50
CA ILE A 414 5.87 -7.72 3.73
C ILE A 414 5.01 -7.21 4.88
N PRO A 415 4.66 -8.04 5.89
CA PRO A 415 3.69 -7.65 6.94
C PRO A 415 4.06 -6.39 7.72
N TRP A 416 5.34 -6.13 7.89
CA TRP A 416 5.87 -4.99 8.67
C TRP A 416 6.29 -3.80 7.81
N HIS A 417 6.09 -3.86 6.50
CA HIS A 417 6.42 -2.74 5.64
C HIS A 417 5.42 -1.58 5.86
N ALA A 418 5.92 -0.35 5.83
CA ALA A 418 5.08 0.85 5.99
C ALA A 418 3.88 0.85 5.03
N THR A 419 4.08 0.38 3.81
CA THR A 419 3.01 0.20 2.81
C THR A 419 1.95 -0.78 3.28
N THR A 420 2.32 -1.96 3.78
CA THR A 420 1.35 -2.97 4.26
C THR A 420 0.54 -2.44 5.44
N ILE A 421 1.20 -1.73 6.35
CA ILE A 421 0.53 -1.07 7.49
C ILE A 421 -0.51 -0.07 6.99
N PHE A 422 -0.12 0.77 6.03
CA PHE A 422 -1.01 1.71 5.39
C PHE A 422 -2.22 1.01 4.74
N LEU A 423 -1.99 -0.06 3.97
CA LEU A 423 -3.03 -0.80 3.26
C LEU A 423 -4.06 -1.41 4.20
N THR A 424 -3.59 -2.12 5.23
CA THR A 424 -4.45 -2.79 6.21
C THR A 424 -5.30 -1.79 6.99
N ALA A 425 -4.70 -0.71 7.43
CA ALA A 425 -5.40 0.34 8.16
C ALA A 425 -6.41 1.08 7.27
N THR A 426 -6.03 1.42 6.03
CA THR A 426 -6.89 2.18 5.09
C THR A 426 -8.09 1.36 4.60
N LEU A 427 -7.88 0.09 4.22
CA LEU A 427 -8.95 -0.77 3.74
C LEU A 427 -9.74 -1.44 4.87
N GLY A 428 -9.23 -1.45 6.09
CA GLY A 428 -9.83 -2.12 7.23
C GLY A 428 -9.79 -3.65 7.13
N ILE A 429 -8.79 -4.21 6.43
CA ILE A 429 -8.63 -5.65 6.19
C ILE A 429 -7.28 -6.10 6.72
N SER A 430 -7.26 -7.19 7.49
CA SER A 430 -6.01 -7.70 8.04
C SER A 430 -5.07 -8.24 6.96
N TYR A 431 -3.75 -8.20 7.24
CA TYR A 431 -2.75 -8.75 6.33
C TYR A 431 -3.04 -10.21 5.96
N GLY A 432 -3.42 -11.04 6.95
CA GLY A 432 -3.72 -12.47 6.75
C GLY A 432 -4.85 -12.74 5.77
N GLU A 433 -5.79 -11.80 5.65
CA GLU A 433 -6.96 -11.94 4.78
C GLU A 433 -6.66 -11.60 3.32
N TYR A 434 -5.75 -10.65 3.02
CA TYR A 434 -5.59 -10.16 1.64
C TYR A 434 -4.32 -10.61 0.92
N TRP A 435 -3.19 -10.86 1.60
CA TRP A 435 -1.89 -11.02 0.95
C TRP A 435 -1.84 -12.13 -0.09
N HIS A 436 -2.51 -13.24 0.15
CA HIS A 436 -2.55 -14.41 -0.74
C HIS A 436 -3.51 -14.22 -1.93
N TRP A 437 -4.33 -13.19 -1.91
CA TRP A 437 -5.20 -12.80 -3.01
C TRP A 437 -4.59 -11.71 -3.91
N GLN A 438 -3.41 -11.22 -3.59
CA GLN A 438 -2.72 -10.21 -4.39
C GLN A 438 -1.99 -10.85 -5.57
N PHE A 439 -2.74 -11.41 -6.50
CA PHE A 439 -2.23 -12.26 -7.56
C PHE A 439 -1.19 -11.60 -8.44
N ILE A 440 -1.32 -10.33 -8.80
CA ILE A 440 -0.33 -9.68 -9.67
C ILE A 440 1.07 -9.68 -9.05
N SER A 441 1.20 -9.40 -7.76
CA SER A 441 2.48 -9.42 -7.07
C SER A 441 3.02 -10.84 -6.95
N LEU A 442 2.17 -11.81 -6.57
CA LEU A 442 2.56 -13.21 -6.46
C LEU A 442 3.01 -13.80 -7.80
N ILE A 443 2.28 -13.51 -8.89
CA ILE A 443 2.65 -13.93 -10.24
C ILE A 443 3.96 -13.25 -10.67
N ASN A 444 4.12 -11.95 -10.38
CA ASN A 444 5.33 -11.21 -10.74
C ASN A 444 6.57 -11.75 -10.03
N LEU A 445 6.45 -12.21 -8.76
CA LEU A 445 7.53 -12.88 -8.03
C LEU A 445 8.03 -14.17 -8.72
N VAL A 446 7.16 -14.84 -9.48
CA VAL A 446 7.55 -16.02 -10.26
C VAL A 446 7.98 -15.61 -11.67
N MET A 447 7.30 -14.65 -12.28
CA MET A 447 7.53 -14.21 -13.65
C MET A 447 8.92 -13.58 -13.84
N ALA A 448 9.33 -12.69 -12.94
CA ALA A 448 10.58 -11.95 -13.07
C ALA A 448 11.82 -12.88 -13.08
N PRO A 449 12.02 -13.79 -12.10
CA PRO A 449 13.16 -14.72 -12.16
C PRO A 449 13.04 -15.74 -13.32
N THR A 450 11.83 -16.16 -13.67
CA THR A 450 11.62 -17.10 -14.79
C THR A 450 12.10 -16.47 -16.10
N LEU A 451 11.71 -15.22 -16.39
CA LEU A 451 12.17 -14.51 -17.59
C LEU A 451 13.68 -14.27 -17.57
N ALA A 452 14.28 -13.99 -16.41
CA ALA A 452 15.72 -13.85 -16.26
C ALA A 452 16.46 -15.16 -16.59
N ILE A 453 15.96 -16.31 -16.13
CA ILE A 453 16.54 -17.64 -16.39
C ILE A 453 16.38 -18.01 -17.87
N LEU A 454 15.23 -17.69 -18.48
CA LEU A 454 14.97 -17.94 -19.90
C LEU A 454 15.67 -16.94 -20.84
N GLY A 455 16.32 -15.91 -20.33
CA GLY A 455 16.98 -14.86 -21.10
C GLY A 455 16.01 -13.94 -21.86
N LYS A 456 14.70 -13.98 -21.55
CA LYS A 456 13.69 -13.19 -22.25
C LYS A 456 13.55 -11.80 -21.63
N GLY A 457 13.54 -10.75 -22.47
CA GLY A 457 13.47 -9.36 -22.01
C GLY A 457 14.67 -8.92 -21.17
N CYS A 458 15.81 -9.55 -21.32
CA CYS A 458 17.04 -9.25 -20.56
C CYS A 458 17.92 -8.18 -21.22
N PHE A 459 17.60 -7.78 -22.46
CA PHE A 459 18.28 -6.71 -23.18
C PHE A 459 19.81 -6.78 -23.04
N TYR A 460 20.37 -7.93 -23.39
CA TYR A 460 21.83 -8.10 -23.41
C TYR A 460 22.45 -7.14 -24.43
N LYS A 461 23.52 -6.46 -24.04
CA LYS A 461 24.33 -5.68 -24.99
C LYS A 461 25.12 -6.67 -25.86
N GLU A 462 25.15 -6.44 -27.16
CA GLU A 462 26.08 -7.14 -28.04
C GLU A 462 27.50 -6.79 -27.64
N GLU A 463 28.39 -7.77 -27.58
CA GLU A 463 29.81 -7.60 -27.27
C GLU A 463 30.55 -6.83 -28.34
#